data_3a9988814dddfdd39d847a9b21d2c7d7
#
_entry.id   3a9988814dddfdd39d847a9b21d2c7d7
#
_cell.length_a   1.000
_cell.length_b   1.000
_cell.length_c   1.000
_cell.angle_alpha   90.00
_cell.angle_beta   90.00
_cell.angle_gamma   90.00
#
_symmetry.space_group_name_H-M   'P 1'
#
loop_
_entity.id
_entity.type
_entity.pdbx_description
1 polymer ?
#
loop_
_entity_poly.entity_id
_entity_poly.type
_entity_poly.pdbx_seq_one_letter_code
_entity_poly.pdbx_strand_id
1 'polypeptide(L)'
;MTENQTFISLFLLLLIYINEVTSLQCYECQAKDDQRCNDPFTPADMNNIGGMQECSDDYTHCIKFKTLQYLSDSGYVTGTWRDVQVVSRFCVKRPGKKDGCFWKRSAGGFYFECLCSSDGCNSGRTIMPNFIAIIVAILVAVFLSKRS
;
A
#
# COMPACT_ATOMS: atom_id res chain seq x y z
N MET A 1 47.24 0.79 8.23
CA MET A 1 45.79 1.13 8.19
C MET A 1 45.18 0.41 9.36
N THR A 2 44.62 1.15 10.29
CA THR A 2 44.13 0.56 11.55
C THR A 2 42.78 -0.13 11.29
N GLU A 3 42.52 -1.25 11.95
CA GLU A 3 41.26 -2.03 11.83
C GLU A 3 40.00 -1.16 11.90
N ASN A 4 40.02 -0.08 12.66
CA ASN A 4 38.93 0.87 12.77
C ASN A 4 38.60 1.60 11.44
N GLN A 5 39.56 1.88 10.60
CA GLN A 5 39.29 2.56 9.33
C GLN A 5 38.62 1.65 8.30
N THR A 6 38.94 0.37 8.30
CA THR A 6 38.28 -0.61 7.44
C THR A 6 36.82 -0.84 7.85
N PHE A 7 36.53 -0.90 9.17
CA PHE A 7 35.15 -1.03 9.66
C PHE A 7 34.28 0.19 9.31
N ILE A 8 34.82 1.40 9.44
CA ILE A 8 34.10 2.64 9.10
C ILE A 8 33.81 2.69 7.60
N SER A 9 34.78 2.31 6.78
CA SER A 9 34.61 2.29 5.32
C SER A 9 33.57 1.26 4.87
N LEU A 10 33.56 0.04 5.44
CA LEU A 10 32.57 -0.99 5.18
C LEU A 10 31.16 -0.55 5.65
N PHE A 11 31.07 0.09 6.78
CA PHE A 11 29.79 0.60 7.32
C PHE A 11 29.22 1.72 6.45
N LEU A 12 30.07 2.63 5.96
CA LEU A 12 29.64 3.68 5.03
C LEU A 12 29.21 3.12 3.68
N LEU A 13 29.92 2.10 3.15
CA LEU A 13 29.51 1.42 1.93
C LEU A 13 28.16 0.69 2.11
N LEU A 14 27.92 0.06 3.27
CA LEU A 14 26.66 -0.57 3.60
C LEU A 14 25.53 0.45 3.67
N LEU A 15 25.76 1.62 4.25
CA LEU A 15 24.77 2.71 4.31
C LEU A 15 24.44 3.29 2.92
N ILE A 16 25.40 3.34 2.01
CA ILE A 16 25.19 3.79 0.62
C ILE A 16 24.36 2.73 -0.14
N TYR A 17 24.60 1.45 0.10
CA TYR A 17 23.87 0.35 -0.56
C TYR A 17 22.38 0.27 -0.14
N ILE A 18 22.04 0.77 1.06
CA ILE A 18 20.66 0.75 1.58
C ILE A 18 19.80 1.91 1.01
N ASN A 19 20.43 2.92 0.39
CA ASN A 19 19.75 4.08 -0.20
C ASN A 19 19.47 3.88 -1.71
N GLU A 20 19.22 2.67 -2.18
CA GLU A 20 18.58 2.53 -3.48
C GLU A 20 17.18 3.16 -3.37
N VAL A 21 16.99 4.24 -4.10
CA VAL A 21 15.68 4.88 -4.27
C VAL A 21 14.84 3.91 -5.08
N THR A 22 14.14 3.03 -4.38
CA THR A 22 13.17 2.15 -5.02
C THR A 22 11.93 2.99 -5.33
N SER A 23 11.52 2.99 -6.59
CA SER A 23 10.24 3.61 -6.97
C SER A 23 9.10 2.91 -6.24
N LEU A 24 8.07 3.67 -5.89
CA LEU A 24 6.88 3.15 -5.22
C LEU A 24 6.19 2.10 -6.09
N GLN A 25 5.85 0.95 -5.50
CA GLN A 25 5.12 -0.12 -6.17
C GLN A 25 3.71 -0.25 -5.63
N CYS A 26 2.71 -0.23 -6.50
CA CYS A 26 1.30 -0.37 -6.13
C CYS A 26 0.64 -1.51 -6.92
N TYR A 27 -0.45 -2.06 -6.39
CA TYR A 27 -1.34 -2.87 -7.20
C TYR A 27 -2.16 -1.95 -8.10
N GLU A 28 -2.27 -2.30 -9.39
CA GLU A 28 -3.06 -1.57 -10.38
C GLU A 28 -4.11 -2.50 -10.99
N CYS A 29 -5.38 -2.22 -10.71
CA CYS A 29 -6.51 -2.95 -11.24
C CYS A 29 -7.83 -2.20 -11.05
N GLN A 30 -8.85 -2.60 -11.81
CA GLN A 30 -10.23 -2.13 -11.66
C GLN A 30 -11.19 -3.31 -11.64
N ALA A 31 -12.07 -3.36 -10.65
CA ALA A 31 -13.01 -4.47 -10.50
C ALA A 31 -14.04 -4.60 -11.64
N LYS A 32 -14.27 -3.52 -12.39
CA LYS A 32 -15.10 -3.55 -13.59
C LYS A 32 -14.48 -4.37 -14.73
N ASP A 33 -13.15 -4.41 -14.79
CA ASP A 33 -12.40 -5.11 -15.83
C ASP A 33 -11.97 -6.50 -15.36
N ASP A 34 -11.65 -6.62 -14.08
CA ASP A 34 -11.26 -7.88 -13.44
C ASP A 34 -11.84 -7.99 -12.01
N GLN A 35 -12.77 -8.90 -11.83
CA GLN A 35 -13.44 -9.11 -10.54
C GLN A 35 -12.49 -9.48 -9.39
N ARG A 36 -11.30 -10.00 -9.70
CA ARG A 36 -10.26 -10.31 -8.71
C ARG A 36 -9.72 -9.06 -8.01
N CYS A 37 -9.93 -7.87 -8.59
CA CYS A 37 -9.61 -6.58 -7.98
C CYS A 37 -10.54 -6.20 -6.82
N ASN A 38 -11.63 -6.92 -6.60
CA ASN A 38 -12.59 -6.66 -5.52
C ASN A 38 -12.01 -6.96 -4.12
N ASP A 39 -12.75 -6.61 -3.09
CA ASP A 39 -12.53 -7.03 -1.72
C ASP A 39 -13.35 -8.30 -1.39
N PRO A 40 -12.76 -9.27 -0.67
CA PRO A 40 -11.38 -9.30 -0.16
C PRO A 40 -10.36 -9.57 -1.26
N PHE A 41 -9.23 -8.86 -1.21
CA PHE A 41 -8.13 -9.00 -2.15
C PHE A 41 -7.14 -10.05 -1.61
N THR A 42 -7.19 -11.26 -2.13
CA THR A 42 -6.41 -12.39 -1.63
C THR A 42 -5.01 -12.44 -2.25
N PRO A 43 -4.04 -13.19 -1.65
CA PRO A 43 -2.72 -13.39 -2.27
C PRO A 43 -2.78 -14.01 -3.67
N ALA A 44 -3.75 -14.89 -3.91
CA ALA A 44 -3.96 -15.48 -5.23
C ALA A 44 -4.42 -14.42 -6.24
N ASP A 45 -5.32 -13.50 -5.84
CA ASP A 45 -5.76 -12.41 -6.68
C ASP A 45 -4.61 -11.45 -7.03
N MET A 46 -3.78 -11.11 -6.03
CA MET A 46 -2.60 -10.26 -6.22
C MET A 46 -1.64 -10.79 -7.29
N ASN A 47 -1.38 -12.09 -7.28
CA ASN A 47 -0.54 -12.73 -8.29
C ASN A 47 -1.21 -12.78 -9.67
N ASN A 48 -2.50 -13.06 -9.70
CA ASN A 48 -3.25 -13.24 -10.94
C ASN A 48 -3.49 -11.93 -11.71
N ILE A 49 -3.49 -10.77 -11.05
CA ILE A 49 -3.59 -9.46 -11.71
C ILE A 49 -2.24 -8.92 -12.21
N GLY A 50 -1.18 -9.72 -12.12
CA GLY A 50 0.17 -9.33 -12.56
C GLY A 50 1.07 -8.77 -11.46
N GLY A 51 0.64 -8.85 -10.20
CA GLY A 51 1.43 -8.39 -9.06
C GLY A 51 1.42 -6.86 -8.89
N MET A 52 2.45 -6.36 -8.20
CA MET A 52 2.67 -4.92 -8.04
C MET A 52 3.28 -4.33 -9.30
N GLN A 53 2.86 -3.13 -9.64
CA GLN A 53 3.39 -2.34 -10.74
C GLN A 53 4.21 -1.18 -10.20
N GLU A 54 5.29 -0.86 -10.89
CA GLU A 54 6.14 0.27 -10.57
C GLU A 54 5.45 1.58 -10.95
N CYS A 55 5.29 2.47 -9.98
CA CYS A 55 4.70 3.79 -10.22
C CYS A 55 5.72 4.70 -10.91
N SER A 56 5.24 5.63 -11.73
CA SER A 56 6.09 6.70 -12.26
C SER A 56 6.64 7.58 -11.13
N ASP A 57 7.80 8.20 -11.32
CA ASP A 57 8.54 8.98 -10.31
C ASP A 57 7.74 10.11 -9.65
N ASP A 58 6.71 10.61 -10.33
CA ASP A 58 5.83 11.66 -9.82
C ASP A 58 4.82 11.18 -8.79
N TYR A 59 4.55 9.89 -8.73
CA TYR A 59 3.52 9.34 -7.85
C TYR A 59 4.07 9.14 -6.46
N THR A 60 3.27 9.52 -5.47
CA THR A 60 3.69 9.56 -4.07
C THR A 60 2.92 8.60 -3.18
N HIS A 61 1.81 8.06 -3.67
CA HIS A 61 0.95 7.16 -2.90
C HIS A 61 0.33 6.08 -3.77
N CYS A 62 0.06 4.95 -3.15
CA CYS A 62 -0.91 3.98 -3.64
C CYS A 62 -2.30 4.36 -3.14
N ILE A 63 -3.31 4.18 -3.97
CA ILE A 63 -4.70 4.39 -3.59
C ILE A 63 -5.52 3.11 -3.76
N LYS A 64 -6.44 2.90 -2.83
CA LYS A 64 -7.58 2.01 -2.98
C LYS A 64 -8.84 2.86 -2.96
N PHE A 65 -9.55 2.88 -4.06
CA PHE A 65 -10.79 3.60 -4.20
C PHE A 65 -11.95 2.60 -4.28
N LYS A 66 -12.90 2.72 -3.37
CA LYS A 66 -14.07 1.84 -3.28
C LYS A 66 -15.34 2.67 -3.36
N THR A 67 -16.15 2.43 -4.35
CA THR A 67 -17.46 3.06 -4.54
C THR A 67 -18.56 2.09 -4.13
N LEU A 68 -19.50 2.58 -3.34
CA LEU A 68 -20.75 1.92 -3.02
C LEU A 68 -21.88 2.75 -3.62
N GLN A 69 -22.55 2.22 -4.62
CA GLN A 69 -23.69 2.88 -5.27
C GLN A 69 -24.99 2.12 -4.92
N TYR A 70 -26.00 2.87 -4.53
CA TYR A 70 -27.33 2.36 -4.34
C TYR A 70 -28.11 2.55 -5.65
N LEU A 71 -28.36 1.48 -6.36
CA LEU A 71 -29.22 1.49 -7.52
C LEU A 71 -30.63 1.12 -7.08
N SER A 72 -31.57 2.04 -7.24
CA SER A 72 -33.00 1.69 -7.14
C SER A 72 -33.45 1.19 -8.51
N ASP A 73 -33.90 -0.04 -8.60
CA ASP A 73 -34.66 -0.50 -9.74
C ASP A 73 -35.99 0.25 -9.76
N SER A 74 -36.07 1.31 -10.55
CA SER A 74 -37.31 2.07 -10.79
C SER A 74 -38.29 1.33 -11.70
N GLY A 75 -38.14 0.03 -11.83
CA GLY A 75 -39.05 -0.85 -12.54
C GLY A 75 -40.13 -1.40 -11.61
N TYR A 76 -41.31 -0.93 -11.72
CA TYR A 76 -42.68 -1.39 -11.42
C TYR A 76 -42.96 -2.41 -10.30
N VAL A 77 -41.97 -3.05 -9.66
CA VAL A 77 -42.19 -4.03 -8.60
C VAL A 77 -41.15 -3.84 -7.49
N THR A 78 -41.61 -3.38 -6.33
CA THR A 78 -40.98 -3.47 -5.02
C THR A 78 -39.47 -3.16 -4.99
N GLY A 79 -39.12 -1.91 -4.64
CA GLY A 79 -37.78 -1.38 -4.53
C GLY A 79 -36.77 -2.29 -3.88
N THR A 80 -36.15 -3.14 -4.66
CA THR A 80 -34.96 -3.87 -4.27
C THR A 80 -33.75 -2.95 -4.53
N TRP A 81 -33.15 -2.48 -3.44
CA TRP A 81 -31.90 -1.76 -3.52
C TRP A 81 -30.79 -2.74 -3.84
N ARG A 82 -30.05 -2.49 -4.89
CA ARG A 82 -28.86 -3.27 -5.22
C ARG A 82 -27.63 -2.45 -4.85
N ASP A 83 -26.80 -3.01 -4.00
CA ASP A 83 -25.49 -2.44 -3.68
C ASP A 83 -24.50 -2.85 -4.76
N VAL A 84 -24.09 -1.89 -5.57
CA VAL A 84 -22.99 -2.10 -6.53
C VAL A 84 -21.72 -1.59 -5.91
N GLN A 85 -20.79 -2.51 -5.68
CA GLN A 85 -19.45 -2.21 -5.19
C GLN A 85 -18.48 -2.27 -6.35
N VAL A 86 -17.71 -1.18 -6.54
CA VAL A 86 -16.62 -1.13 -7.49
C VAL A 86 -15.35 -0.74 -6.74
N VAL A 87 -14.31 -1.55 -6.89
CA VAL A 87 -12.98 -1.29 -6.31
C VAL A 87 -12.02 -0.96 -7.45
N SER A 88 -11.19 0.06 -7.24
CA SER A 88 -10.06 0.42 -8.10
C SER A 88 -8.82 0.63 -7.26
N ARG A 89 -7.68 0.18 -7.77
CA ARG A 89 -6.36 0.29 -7.14
C ARG A 89 -5.40 0.85 -8.16
N PHE A 90 -4.61 1.86 -7.80
CA PHE A 90 -3.65 2.50 -8.71
C PHE A 90 -2.66 3.40 -7.98
N CYS A 91 -1.62 3.85 -8.69
CA CYS A 91 -0.70 4.89 -8.23
C CYS A 91 -1.36 6.27 -8.33
N VAL A 92 -1.07 7.16 -7.37
CA VAL A 92 -1.62 8.52 -7.38
C VAL A 92 -0.62 9.57 -6.90
N LYS A 93 -0.63 10.74 -7.53
CA LYS A 93 0.14 11.90 -7.09
C LYS A 93 -0.67 12.69 -6.06
N ARG A 94 -0.28 12.58 -4.78
CA ARG A 94 -0.92 13.28 -3.65
C ARG A 94 0.13 13.86 -2.68
N PRO A 95 1.02 14.77 -3.14
CA PRO A 95 2.09 15.28 -2.31
C PRO A 95 1.56 15.94 -1.04
N GLY A 96 2.19 15.64 0.09
CA GLY A 96 1.83 16.21 1.40
C GLY A 96 0.54 15.67 2.03
N LYS A 97 -0.13 14.70 1.40
CA LYS A 97 -1.23 13.99 2.05
C LYS A 97 -0.69 12.94 3.01
N LYS A 98 -1.40 12.74 4.11
CA LYS A 98 -1.10 11.68 5.08
C LYS A 98 -1.80 10.39 4.67
N ASP A 99 -1.17 9.27 4.99
CA ASP A 99 -1.77 7.95 4.87
C ASP A 99 -3.05 7.87 5.70
N GLY A 100 -4.04 7.18 5.17
CA GLY A 100 -5.31 7.00 5.86
C GLY A 100 -6.47 6.75 4.91
N CYS A 101 -7.61 6.40 5.48
CA CYS A 101 -8.84 6.18 4.75
C CYS A 101 -9.85 7.29 5.04
N PHE A 102 -10.47 7.78 4.00
CA PHE A 102 -11.43 8.88 4.04
C PHE A 102 -12.76 8.43 3.45
N TRP A 103 -13.82 8.84 4.11
CA TRP A 103 -15.19 8.65 3.66
C TRP A 103 -15.69 9.91 2.99
N LYS A 104 -16.40 9.77 1.89
CA LYS A 104 -17.16 10.87 1.30
C LYS A 104 -18.51 10.38 0.82
N ARG A 105 -19.53 11.20 1.00
CA ARG A 105 -20.87 10.97 0.49
C ARG A 105 -21.02 11.66 -0.87
N SER A 106 -21.61 10.96 -1.83
CA SER A 106 -22.03 11.52 -3.11
C SER A 106 -23.55 11.40 -3.28
N ALA A 107 -24.10 12.04 -4.30
CA ALA A 107 -25.55 12.04 -4.53
C ALA A 107 -26.18 10.66 -4.76
N GLY A 108 -25.38 9.65 -5.14
CA GLY A 108 -25.86 8.28 -5.42
C GLY A 108 -25.25 7.20 -4.54
N GLY A 109 -24.54 7.56 -3.45
CA GLY A 109 -23.89 6.56 -2.59
C GLY A 109 -22.72 7.09 -1.79
N PHE A 110 -21.79 6.22 -1.48
CA PHE A 110 -20.59 6.52 -0.72
C PHE A 110 -19.35 6.07 -1.47
N TYR A 111 -18.23 6.75 -1.24
CA TYR A 111 -16.95 6.25 -1.66
C TYR A 111 -15.90 6.35 -0.54
N PHE A 112 -15.01 5.37 -0.56
CA PHE A 112 -13.86 5.30 0.32
C PHE A 112 -12.61 5.54 -0.51
N GLU A 113 -11.76 6.39 -0.01
CA GLU A 113 -10.44 6.65 -0.55
C GLU A 113 -9.43 6.30 0.52
N CYS A 114 -8.66 5.22 0.35
CA CYS A 114 -7.56 4.85 1.22
C CYS A 114 -6.25 5.15 0.51
N LEU A 115 -5.44 6.03 1.10
CA LEU A 115 -4.12 6.42 0.62
C LEU A 115 -3.04 5.79 1.52
N CYS A 116 -1.94 5.38 0.91
CA CYS A 116 -0.79 4.88 1.64
C CYS A 116 0.49 5.06 0.81
N SER A 117 1.62 5.22 1.48
CA SER A 117 2.91 5.60 0.87
C SER A 117 3.97 4.50 0.90
N SER A 118 3.59 3.25 1.13
CA SER A 118 4.49 2.09 1.10
C SER A 118 4.10 1.09 0.02
N ASP A 119 5.05 0.27 -0.42
CA ASP A 119 4.85 -0.71 -1.47
C ASP A 119 3.70 -1.67 -1.18
N GLY A 120 2.83 -1.88 -2.17
CA GLY A 120 1.72 -2.81 -2.13
C GLY A 120 0.67 -2.53 -1.05
N CYS A 121 0.72 -1.38 -0.38
CA CYS A 121 -0.14 -1.05 0.75
C CYS A 121 -1.62 -0.94 0.37
N ASN A 122 -1.95 -0.68 -0.89
CA ASN A 122 -3.31 -0.63 -1.38
C ASN A 122 -3.96 -2.03 -1.58
N SER A 123 -3.26 -3.09 -1.18
CA SER A 123 -3.84 -4.43 -1.09
C SER A 123 -4.98 -4.54 -0.06
N GLY A 124 -5.01 -3.63 0.93
CA GLY A 124 -5.96 -3.68 2.04
C GLY A 124 -5.51 -4.59 3.18
N ARG A 125 -4.29 -5.13 3.12
CA ARG A 125 -3.65 -5.75 4.28
C ARG A 125 -3.05 -4.67 5.16
N THR A 126 -3.28 -4.77 6.46
CA THR A 126 -2.52 -4.00 7.44
C THR A 126 -1.07 -4.49 7.35
N ILE A 127 -0.15 -3.61 6.95
CA ILE A 127 1.28 -3.93 7.00
C ILE A 127 1.63 -4.03 8.48
N MET A 128 1.77 -5.26 8.97
CA MET A 128 2.32 -5.46 10.31
C MET A 128 3.77 -4.96 10.29
N PRO A 129 4.17 -4.12 11.26
CA PRO A 129 5.56 -3.69 11.35
C PRO A 129 6.45 -4.94 11.35
N ASN A 130 7.55 -4.87 10.62
CA ASN A 130 8.46 -6.00 10.50
C ASN A 130 9.12 -6.28 11.85
N PHE A 131 8.51 -7.19 12.63
CA PHE A 131 8.97 -7.57 13.96
C PHE A 131 10.44 -8.05 13.95
N ILE A 132 10.89 -8.61 12.81
CA ILE A 132 12.28 -9.04 12.67
C ILE A 132 13.22 -7.84 12.72
N ALA A 133 12.90 -6.73 12.05
CA ALA A 133 13.71 -5.51 12.10
C ALA A 133 13.78 -4.94 13.52
N ILE A 134 12.68 -4.96 14.25
CA ILE A 134 12.63 -4.50 15.65
C ILE A 134 13.49 -5.41 16.53
N ILE A 135 13.38 -6.72 16.40
CA ILE A 135 14.17 -7.69 17.17
C ILE A 135 15.66 -7.51 16.87
N VAL A 136 16.05 -7.38 15.60
CA VAL A 136 17.44 -7.15 15.21
C VAL A 136 17.97 -5.84 15.81
N ALA A 137 17.19 -4.76 15.76
CA ALA A 137 17.58 -3.48 16.37
C ALA A 137 17.82 -3.60 17.88
N ILE A 138 16.94 -4.33 18.59
CA ILE A 138 17.09 -4.58 20.04
C ILE A 138 18.34 -5.42 20.32
N LEU A 139 18.57 -6.48 19.55
CA LEU A 139 19.74 -7.34 19.74
C LEU A 139 21.05 -6.58 19.51
N VAL A 140 21.11 -5.73 18.48
CA VAL A 140 22.27 -4.86 18.21
C VAL A 140 22.50 -3.88 19.36
N ALA A 141 21.45 -3.23 19.85
CA ALA A 141 21.55 -2.29 20.97
C ALA A 141 22.07 -2.96 22.24
N VAL A 142 21.58 -4.16 22.58
CA VAL A 142 22.03 -4.95 23.73
C VAL A 142 23.50 -5.39 23.58
N PHE A 143 23.90 -5.76 22.36
CA PHE A 143 25.27 -6.18 22.10
C PHE A 143 26.28 -5.01 22.23
N LEU A 144 25.89 -3.84 21.76
CA LEU A 144 26.69 -2.64 21.89
C LEU A 144 26.80 -2.16 23.35
N SER A 145 25.72 -2.27 24.13
CA SER A 145 25.73 -1.86 25.54
C SER A 145 26.61 -2.76 26.44
N LYS A 146 26.83 -4.03 26.05
CA LYS A 146 27.73 -4.95 26.80
C LYS A 146 29.21 -4.75 26.49
N ARG A 147 29.55 -3.99 25.44
CA ARG A 147 30.93 -3.70 25.06
C ARG A 147 31.44 -2.33 25.57
N SER A 148 30.56 -1.52 26.11
CA SER A 148 30.85 -0.24 26.78
C SER A 148 31.03 -0.44 28.29
#